data_0e06eca114a73eeeb7efa8e27ce2c7d5
#
_entry.id   0e06eca114a73eeeb7efa8e27ce2c7d5
#
_cell.length_a   1.000
_cell.length_b   1.000
_cell.length_c   1.000
_cell.angle_alpha   90.00
_cell.angle_beta   90.00
_cell.angle_gamma   90.00
#
_symmetry.space_group_name_H-M   'P 1'
#
loop_
_entity.id
_entity.type
_entity.pdbx_description
1 polymer ?
#
loop_
_entity_poly.entity_id
_entity_poly.type
_entity_poly.pdbx_seq_one_letter_code
_entity_poly.pdbx_strand_id
1 'polypeptide(L)'
;MNLLDVEVHATSHDLDQDFPTDLKVSAGGHEIDVDDGSTAYGYVQEGILTIYHPCFTQDLTSGMFFSVPGPARLSPFIGMACIRNEYQGVNMSGGPVEILGRLKYIDGCSDSLLVAPVIKGDPCLNYLYVPPHLDQTAHTHPSVRIGVVIDGCGYCLSKDERHELTAGKIFILPRDEVHSFHTEEDCLRIVVYHPDSDFGPTHETHPMINRTLVNGESLAGENQYRTRKIQRLVTE
;
A
#
# COMPACT_ATOMS: atom_id res chain seq x y z
N MET A 1 16.53 -5.81 6.47
CA MET A 1 15.32 -5.02 6.83
C MET A 1 15.67 -3.95 7.86
N ASN A 2 15.06 -2.77 7.80
CA ASN A 2 15.20 -1.73 8.82
C ASN A 2 13.86 -1.56 9.54
N LEU A 3 13.91 -1.41 10.88
CA LEU A 3 12.71 -1.20 11.72
C LEU A 3 12.70 0.21 12.32
N LEU A 4 11.52 0.81 12.35
CA LEU A 4 11.20 2.06 13.00
C LEU A 4 9.95 1.87 13.88
N ASP A 5 9.62 2.88 14.67
CA ASP A 5 8.43 2.87 15.51
C ASP A 5 7.56 4.08 15.19
N VAL A 6 6.24 3.91 15.08
CA VAL A 6 5.30 5.03 14.81
C VAL A 6 5.31 6.09 15.90
N GLU A 7 5.74 5.74 17.12
CA GLU A 7 5.86 6.68 18.24
C GLU A 7 7.12 7.54 18.17
N VAL A 8 8.01 7.27 17.21
CA VAL A 8 9.28 8.00 17.06
C VAL A 8 9.28 8.74 15.73
N HIS A 9 9.29 10.06 15.78
CA HIS A 9 9.40 10.86 14.56
C HIS A 9 10.69 10.53 13.82
N ALA A 10 10.55 10.14 12.56
CA ALA A 10 11.68 9.79 11.70
C ALA A 10 11.41 10.20 10.25
N THR A 11 12.49 10.48 9.54
CA THR A 11 12.47 10.70 8.10
C THR A 11 13.59 9.87 7.47
N SER A 12 13.25 9.14 6.41
CA SER A 12 14.22 8.44 5.57
C SER A 12 14.02 8.89 4.13
N HIS A 13 15.11 9.23 3.45
CA HIS A 13 15.10 9.78 2.11
C HIS A 13 15.64 8.79 1.09
N ASP A 14 15.22 8.94 -0.18
CA ASP A 14 15.75 8.22 -1.34
C ASP A 14 15.79 6.70 -1.16
N LEU A 15 14.69 6.12 -0.66
CA LEU A 15 14.62 4.70 -0.32
C LEU A 15 14.59 3.77 -1.55
N ASP A 16 14.34 4.30 -2.74
CA ASP A 16 14.40 3.56 -4.00
C ASP A 16 14.96 4.46 -5.11
N GLN A 17 15.94 3.95 -5.86
CA GLN A 17 16.65 4.72 -6.90
C GLN A 17 15.81 4.95 -8.16
N ASP A 18 14.98 3.97 -8.55
CA ASP A 18 14.14 4.06 -9.75
C ASP A 18 12.79 4.74 -9.44
N PHE A 19 12.40 4.69 -8.17
CA PHE A 19 11.13 5.22 -7.69
C PHE A 19 11.37 6.14 -6.50
N PRO A 20 11.89 7.37 -6.69
CA PRO A 20 12.28 8.27 -5.61
C PRO A 20 11.18 8.36 -4.53
N THR A 21 11.49 7.83 -3.36
CA THR A 21 10.54 7.66 -2.25
C THR A 21 11.15 8.08 -0.93
N ASP A 22 10.45 8.93 -0.19
CA ASP A 22 10.76 9.28 1.19
C ASP A 22 9.74 8.63 2.13
N LEU A 23 10.19 8.21 3.30
CA LEU A 23 9.32 7.82 4.40
C LEU A 23 9.31 8.93 5.46
N LYS A 24 8.13 9.35 5.87
CA LYS A 24 7.86 10.25 6.99
C LYS A 24 7.08 9.49 8.05
N VAL A 25 7.68 9.24 9.20
CA VAL A 25 7.00 8.72 10.38
C VAL A 25 6.51 9.90 11.20
N SER A 26 5.21 10.01 11.39
CA SER A 26 4.59 11.05 12.21
C SER A 26 4.24 10.49 13.59
N ALA A 27 4.84 11.04 14.62
CA ALA A 27 4.57 10.74 16.03
C ALA A 27 3.75 11.84 16.73
N GLY A 28 2.87 12.52 16.00
CA GLY A 28 1.96 13.52 16.54
C GLY A 28 2.53 14.94 16.74
N GLY A 29 3.79 15.19 16.39
CA GLY A 29 4.46 16.46 16.72
C GLY A 29 4.66 17.45 15.57
N HIS A 30 4.66 16.98 14.32
CA HIS A 30 5.06 17.77 13.15
C HIS A 30 4.10 17.62 11.99
N GLU A 31 3.92 18.68 11.23
CA GLU A 31 3.24 18.66 9.95
C GLU A 31 4.15 18.01 8.90
N ILE A 32 3.55 17.41 7.86
CA ILE A 32 4.25 16.88 6.71
C ILE A 32 3.79 17.66 5.49
N ASP A 33 4.71 18.32 4.82
CA ASP A 33 4.46 18.94 3.52
C ASP A 33 4.63 17.89 2.41
N VAL A 34 3.73 17.94 1.43
CA VAL A 34 3.77 17.17 0.19
C VAL A 34 3.95 18.16 -0.95
N ASP A 35 5.12 18.15 -1.56
CA ASP A 35 5.48 19.09 -2.61
C ASP A 35 4.63 18.90 -3.87
N ASP A 36 4.49 19.97 -4.65
CA ASP A 36 3.89 19.90 -5.98
C ASP A 36 4.65 18.89 -6.86
N GLY A 37 3.90 18.07 -7.60
CA GLY A 37 4.47 16.98 -8.39
C GLY A 37 4.85 15.72 -7.60
N SER A 38 4.57 15.67 -6.28
CA SER A 38 4.73 14.47 -5.43
C SER A 38 3.39 13.96 -4.95
N THR A 39 3.35 12.73 -4.42
CA THR A 39 2.13 12.16 -3.84
C THR A 39 2.47 11.42 -2.55
N ALA A 40 1.72 11.71 -1.48
CA ALA A 40 1.81 10.98 -0.23
C ALA A 40 0.85 9.79 -0.22
N TYR A 41 1.34 8.64 0.25
CA TYR A 41 0.57 7.42 0.53
C TYR A 41 0.75 7.07 2.00
N GLY A 42 -0.34 6.84 2.73
CA GLY A 42 -0.16 6.62 4.15
C GLY A 42 -1.31 5.96 4.88
N TYR A 43 -1.10 5.80 6.18
CA TYR A 43 -2.02 5.19 7.11
C TYR A 43 -2.02 5.94 8.44
N VAL A 44 -3.22 6.19 8.98
CA VAL A 44 -3.43 6.81 10.29
C VAL A 44 -3.55 5.71 11.33
N GLN A 45 -2.50 5.52 12.12
CA GLN A 45 -2.49 4.54 13.23
C GLN A 45 -3.34 5.04 14.39
N GLU A 46 -3.12 6.29 14.81
CA GLU A 46 -3.86 6.92 15.90
C GLU A 46 -4.10 8.41 15.65
N GLY A 47 -5.18 8.92 16.24
CA GLY A 47 -5.53 10.33 16.20
C GLY A 47 -6.37 10.72 14.99
N ILE A 48 -6.27 11.97 14.63
CA ILE A 48 -6.95 12.58 13.49
C ILE A 48 -5.89 13.26 12.63
N LEU A 49 -5.86 12.89 11.35
CA LEU A 49 -5.10 13.58 10.32
C LEU A 49 -6.03 14.51 9.57
N THR A 50 -5.72 15.80 9.57
CA THR A 50 -6.35 16.76 8.64
C THR A 50 -5.44 16.97 7.43
N ILE A 51 -5.95 16.71 6.25
CA ILE A 51 -5.29 16.98 4.97
C ILE A 51 -5.75 18.35 4.47
N TYR A 52 -4.79 19.28 4.33
CA TYR A 52 -5.00 20.59 3.72
C TYR A 52 -4.48 20.57 2.28
N HIS A 53 -5.38 20.62 1.32
CA HIS A 53 -5.06 20.73 -0.10
C HIS A 53 -5.72 21.97 -0.69
N PRO A 54 -5.18 22.64 -1.71
CA PRO A 54 -5.78 23.84 -2.30
C PRO A 54 -7.26 23.68 -2.73
N CYS A 55 -7.68 22.47 -3.09
CA CYS A 55 -9.04 22.19 -3.56
C CYS A 55 -9.98 21.63 -2.47
N PHE A 56 -9.46 21.15 -1.33
CA PHE A 56 -10.28 20.53 -0.27
C PHE A 56 -9.55 20.52 1.07
N THR A 57 -10.33 20.31 2.13
CA THR A 57 -9.82 19.93 3.46
C THR A 57 -10.56 18.67 3.88
N GLN A 58 -9.84 17.68 4.40
CA GLN A 58 -10.40 16.37 4.75
C GLN A 58 -9.80 15.86 6.05
N ASP A 59 -10.66 15.37 6.95
CA ASP A 59 -10.23 14.68 8.17
C ASP A 59 -10.29 13.17 7.97
N LEU A 60 -9.23 12.49 8.42
CA LEU A 60 -9.11 11.05 8.48
C LEU A 60 -8.86 10.62 9.93
N THR A 61 -9.50 9.56 10.36
CA THR A 61 -9.36 9.02 11.71
C THR A 61 -8.52 7.75 11.73
N SER A 62 -8.18 7.28 12.93
CA SER A 62 -7.48 6.01 13.14
C SER A 62 -8.09 4.87 12.32
N GLY A 63 -7.24 4.06 11.69
CA GLY A 63 -7.63 2.96 10.82
C GLY A 63 -7.86 3.35 9.35
N MET A 64 -7.77 4.63 9.00
CA MET A 64 -7.95 5.09 7.62
C MET A 64 -6.61 5.17 6.87
N PHE A 65 -6.68 4.91 5.58
CA PHE A 65 -5.58 5.05 4.63
C PHE A 65 -5.84 6.20 3.65
N PHE A 66 -4.78 6.68 3.02
CA PHE A 66 -4.87 7.77 2.06
C PHE A 66 -3.82 7.71 0.96
N SER A 67 -4.16 8.36 -0.15
CA SER A 67 -3.26 8.85 -1.17
C SER A 67 -3.64 10.30 -1.44
N VAL A 68 -2.69 11.24 -1.39
CA VAL A 68 -2.94 12.65 -1.67
C VAL A 68 -1.82 13.25 -2.50
N PRO A 69 -2.13 13.77 -3.71
CA PRO A 69 -1.16 14.51 -4.51
C PRO A 69 -0.87 15.88 -3.89
N GLY A 70 0.36 16.35 -4.06
CA GLY A 70 0.75 17.72 -3.70
C GLY A 70 0.28 18.78 -4.73
N PRO A 71 0.33 20.07 -4.35
CA PRO A 71 0.80 20.53 -3.04
C PRO A 71 -0.24 20.27 -1.94
N ALA A 72 0.18 19.70 -0.83
CA ALA A 72 -0.69 19.42 0.31
C ALA A 72 0.09 19.51 1.62
N ARG A 73 -0.63 19.65 2.73
CA ARG A 73 -0.07 19.62 4.07
C ARG A 73 -0.88 18.66 4.93
N LEU A 74 -0.20 17.79 5.61
CA LEU A 74 -0.74 16.83 6.55
C LEU A 74 -0.54 17.38 7.96
N SER A 75 -1.62 17.53 8.73
CA SER A 75 -1.50 17.89 10.15
C SER A 75 -0.78 16.80 10.93
N PRO A 76 -0.28 17.07 12.15
CA PRO A 76 0.29 16.05 13.01
C PRO A 76 -0.70 14.89 13.27
N PHE A 77 -0.22 13.64 13.15
CA PHE A 77 -0.96 12.42 13.43
C PHE A 77 0.03 11.33 13.89
N ILE A 78 -0.43 10.18 14.32
CA ILE A 78 0.42 9.02 14.56
C ILE A 78 0.24 8.03 13.41
N GLY A 79 1.35 7.72 12.70
CA GLY A 79 1.33 6.84 11.54
C GLY A 79 2.48 7.08 10.58
N MET A 80 2.30 6.68 9.33
CA MET A 80 3.29 6.85 8.29
C MET A 80 2.74 7.52 7.04
N ALA A 81 3.60 8.24 6.34
CA ALA A 81 3.40 8.72 4.98
C ALA A 81 4.63 8.43 4.13
N CYS A 82 4.44 7.69 3.05
CA CYS A 82 5.43 7.48 1.99
C CYS A 82 5.21 8.52 0.91
N ILE A 83 6.20 9.37 0.67
CA ILE A 83 6.14 10.41 -0.36
C ILE A 83 6.79 9.86 -1.62
N ARG A 84 5.98 9.62 -2.66
CA ARG A 84 6.48 9.30 -3.98
C ARG A 84 6.80 10.60 -4.69
N ASN A 85 8.09 10.92 -4.74
CA ASN A 85 8.59 12.12 -5.41
C ASN A 85 8.46 11.96 -6.93
N GLU A 86 8.30 13.08 -7.64
CA GLU A 86 8.20 13.12 -9.11
C GLU A 86 7.05 12.26 -9.67
N TYR A 87 5.96 12.12 -8.89
CA TYR A 87 4.78 11.37 -9.30
C TYR A 87 3.49 12.05 -8.84
N GLN A 88 2.64 12.38 -9.81
CA GLN A 88 1.32 12.97 -9.56
C GLN A 88 0.24 11.88 -9.59
N GLY A 89 -0.14 11.43 -8.43
CA GLY A 89 -1.19 10.42 -8.24
C GLY A 89 -2.60 11.01 -8.15
N VAL A 90 -3.50 10.21 -7.60
CA VAL A 90 -4.91 10.59 -7.36
C VAL A 90 -5.19 10.76 -5.88
N ASN A 91 -6.10 11.68 -5.54
CA ASN A 91 -6.62 11.75 -4.17
C ASN A 91 -7.58 10.60 -3.92
N MET A 92 -7.26 9.78 -2.91
CA MET A 92 -8.09 8.67 -2.48
C MET A 92 -7.92 8.45 -0.97
N SER A 93 -9.02 8.18 -0.28
CA SER A 93 -8.98 7.78 1.11
C SER A 93 -10.08 6.76 1.40
N GLY A 94 -9.87 5.95 2.41
CA GLY A 94 -10.84 4.93 2.82
C GLY A 94 -10.50 4.34 4.18
N GLY A 95 -11.31 3.40 4.60
CA GLY A 95 -11.17 2.75 5.90
C GLY A 95 -12.46 2.81 6.72
N PRO A 96 -12.44 2.28 7.95
CA PRO A 96 -11.30 1.55 8.51
C PRO A 96 -10.93 0.32 7.69
N VAL A 97 -9.64 -0.05 7.71
CA VAL A 97 -9.15 -1.25 7.03
C VAL A 97 -9.85 -2.48 7.57
N GLU A 98 -10.31 -3.34 6.69
CA GLU A 98 -11.05 -4.57 7.01
C GLU A 98 -10.19 -5.59 7.79
N ILE A 99 -10.87 -6.55 8.44
CA ILE A 99 -10.17 -7.55 9.27
C ILE A 99 -9.42 -8.57 8.41
N LEU A 100 -10.00 -9.01 7.29
CA LEU A 100 -9.42 -9.99 6.37
C LEU A 100 -9.26 -9.38 4.99
N GLY A 101 -8.20 -9.75 4.28
CA GLY A 101 -8.01 -9.38 2.89
C GLY A 101 -9.04 -10.08 1.97
N ARG A 102 -9.37 -9.45 0.85
CA ARG A 102 -10.39 -9.93 -0.12
C ARG A 102 -9.82 -10.85 -1.18
N LEU A 103 -8.53 -10.75 -1.45
CA LEU A 103 -7.83 -11.55 -2.44
C LEU A 103 -7.00 -12.61 -1.73
N LYS A 104 -6.99 -13.82 -2.24
CA LYS A 104 -6.05 -14.85 -1.78
C LYS A 104 -4.64 -14.45 -2.17
N TYR A 105 -3.71 -14.65 -1.25
CA TYR A 105 -2.29 -14.41 -1.45
C TYR A 105 -1.48 -15.67 -1.13
N ILE A 106 -0.14 -15.58 -1.25
CA ILE A 106 0.76 -16.72 -1.07
C ILE A 106 0.59 -17.37 0.32
N ASP A 107 0.75 -18.67 0.37
CA ASP A 107 0.82 -19.49 1.60
C ASP A 107 -0.37 -19.35 2.56
N GLY A 108 -1.54 -18.95 2.06
CA GLY A 108 -2.74 -18.78 2.87
C GLY A 108 -2.92 -17.38 3.45
N CYS A 109 -2.04 -16.45 3.16
CA CYS A 109 -2.26 -15.02 3.39
C CYS A 109 -3.44 -14.50 2.57
N SER A 110 -3.95 -13.34 2.92
CA SER A 110 -4.89 -12.59 2.09
C SER A 110 -4.49 -11.13 1.98
N ASP A 111 -4.90 -10.48 0.89
CA ASP A 111 -4.53 -9.12 0.55
C ASP A 111 -5.76 -8.31 0.13
N SER A 112 -5.67 -6.99 0.26
CA SER A 112 -6.63 -6.04 -0.33
C SER A 112 -5.89 -4.84 -0.89
N LEU A 113 -6.28 -4.41 -2.09
CA LEU A 113 -5.78 -3.18 -2.68
C LEU A 113 -6.50 -2.00 -2.02
N LEU A 114 -5.83 -1.27 -1.16
CA LEU A 114 -6.36 -0.08 -0.51
C LEU A 114 -6.34 1.12 -1.47
N VAL A 115 -5.18 1.36 -2.10
CA VAL A 115 -5.02 2.30 -3.21
C VAL A 115 -4.51 1.50 -4.39
N ALA A 116 -5.39 1.22 -5.36
CA ALA A 116 -5.04 0.49 -6.56
C ALA A 116 -4.31 1.37 -7.57
N PRO A 117 -3.36 0.83 -8.35
CA PRO A 117 -2.71 1.58 -9.43
C PRO A 117 -3.73 1.97 -10.51
N VAL A 118 -3.67 3.21 -10.98
CA VAL A 118 -4.51 3.70 -12.08
C VAL A 118 -4.09 3.06 -13.40
N ILE A 119 -2.80 2.94 -13.59
CA ILE A 119 -2.16 2.21 -14.70
C ILE A 119 -1.04 1.33 -14.13
N LYS A 120 -0.74 0.22 -14.80
CA LYS A 120 0.39 -0.65 -14.43
C LYS A 120 1.69 0.15 -14.34
N GLY A 121 2.41 -0.01 -13.23
CA GLY A 121 3.61 0.74 -12.91
C GLY A 121 3.39 1.87 -11.90
N ASP A 122 2.15 2.28 -11.66
CA ASP A 122 1.82 3.29 -10.64
C ASP A 122 2.03 2.75 -9.22
N PRO A 123 2.30 3.64 -8.25
CA PRO A 123 2.35 3.25 -6.84
C PRO A 123 1.02 2.66 -6.35
N CYS A 124 1.11 1.81 -5.36
CA CYS A 124 -0.07 1.26 -4.69
C CYS A 124 0.12 1.14 -3.17
N LEU A 125 -0.98 1.01 -2.47
CA LEU A 125 -1.04 0.73 -1.04
C LEU A 125 -1.89 -0.52 -0.85
N ASN A 126 -1.33 -1.53 -0.21
CA ASN A 126 -1.96 -2.82 0.02
C ASN A 126 -2.17 -3.08 1.50
N TYR A 127 -3.15 -3.90 1.80
CA TYR A 127 -3.35 -4.51 3.11
C TYR A 127 -3.02 -5.99 3.04
N LEU A 128 -2.09 -6.45 3.87
CA LEU A 128 -1.71 -7.85 4.00
C LEU A 128 -2.19 -8.40 5.33
N TYR A 129 -2.91 -9.51 5.30
CA TYR A 129 -3.27 -10.33 6.46
C TYR A 129 -2.49 -11.65 6.41
N VAL A 130 -1.73 -11.89 7.46
CA VAL A 130 -1.01 -13.16 7.71
C VAL A 130 -1.74 -13.88 8.85
N PRO A 131 -2.38 -15.03 8.61
CA PRO A 131 -3.13 -15.75 9.65
C PRO A 131 -2.18 -16.34 10.72
N PRO A 132 -2.70 -16.73 11.91
CA PRO A 132 -1.91 -17.44 12.90
C PRO A 132 -1.29 -18.73 12.36
N HIS A 133 -0.15 -19.14 12.93
CA HIS A 133 0.59 -20.37 12.62
C HIS A 133 1.04 -20.46 11.14
N LEU A 134 1.43 -19.34 10.55
CA LEU A 134 1.86 -19.30 9.16
C LEU A 134 3.37 -19.11 9.03
N ASP A 135 3.96 -19.92 8.17
CA ASP A 135 5.33 -19.78 7.67
C ASP A 135 5.28 -19.43 6.19
N GLN A 136 5.50 -18.17 5.86
CA GLN A 136 5.48 -17.70 4.48
C GLN A 136 6.74 -18.13 3.75
N THR A 137 6.61 -18.50 2.47
CA THR A 137 7.74 -18.81 1.60
C THR A 137 8.59 -17.56 1.36
N ALA A 138 9.91 -17.71 1.47
CA ALA A 138 10.85 -16.62 1.24
C ALA A 138 10.79 -16.15 -0.22
N HIS A 139 10.73 -14.83 -0.41
CA HIS A 139 10.61 -14.18 -1.72
C HIS A 139 11.27 -12.80 -1.74
N THR A 140 11.28 -12.14 -2.88
CA THR A 140 11.82 -10.78 -3.09
C THR A 140 10.83 -9.91 -3.84
N HIS A 141 11.09 -8.60 -3.84
CA HIS A 141 10.36 -7.62 -4.65
C HIS A 141 11.32 -6.75 -5.46
N PRO A 142 10.92 -6.30 -6.68
CA PRO A 142 11.79 -5.52 -7.57
C PRO A 142 11.96 -4.05 -7.14
N SER A 143 11.26 -3.60 -6.10
CA SER A 143 11.37 -2.26 -5.52
C SER A 143 11.24 -2.31 -4.01
N VAL A 144 11.49 -1.19 -3.32
CA VAL A 144 11.34 -1.09 -1.87
C VAL A 144 9.91 -1.42 -1.43
N ARG A 145 9.77 -2.06 -0.27
CA ARG A 145 8.48 -2.22 0.43
C ARG A 145 8.56 -1.52 1.78
N ILE A 146 7.59 -0.66 2.04
CA ILE A 146 7.51 0.08 3.30
C ILE A 146 6.16 -0.25 3.93
N GLY A 147 6.18 -0.87 5.11
CA GLY A 147 4.95 -1.31 5.75
C GLY A 147 4.85 -0.87 7.20
N VAL A 148 3.62 -0.73 7.68
CA VAL A 148 3.30 -0.54 9.09
C VAL A 148 2.46 -1.70 9.58
N VAL A 149 2.83 -2.27 10.73
CA VAL A 149 2.02 -3.26 11.44
C VAL A 149 0.87 -2.52 12.12
N ILE A 150 -0.35 -2.77 11.66
CA ILE A 150 -1.54 -2.08 12.18
C ILE A 150 -2.18 -2.81 13.36
N ASP A 151 -1.95 -4.13 13.46
CA ASP A 151 -2.49 -4.98 14.53
C ASP A 151 -1.79 -6.34 14.56
N GLY A 152 -1.86 -7.03 15.69
CA GLY A 152 -1.29 -8.36 15.89
C GLY A 152 0.21 -8.38 16.07
N CYS A 153 0.79 -9.57 16.03
CA CYS A 153 2.23 -9.78 16.16
C CYS A 153 2.73 -10.98 15.35
N GLY A 154 4.01 -10.93 15.01
CA GLY A 154 4.73 -11.94 14.25
C GLY A 154 6.18 -11.53 14.07
N TYR A 155 6.84 -12.10 13.09
CA TYR A 155 8.20 -11.71 12.75
C TYR A 155 8.48 -11.80 11.24
N CYS A 156 9.51 -11.10 10.81
CA CYS A 156 10.05 -11.22 9.47
C CYS A 156 11.45 -11.84 9.55
N LEU A 157 11.70 -12.86 8.73
CA LEU A 157 13.06 -13.36 8.49
C LEU A 157 13.63 -12.60 7.28
N SER A 158 14.79 -11.99 7.45
CA SER A 158 15.52 -11.28 6.40
C SER A 158 17.01 -11.37 6.66
N LYS A 159 17.80 -11.77 5.68
CA LYS A 159 19.27 -11.95 5.81
C LYS A 159 19.69 -12.83 6.99
N ASP A 160 18.95 -13.91 7.23
CA ASP A 160 19.15 -14.82 8.34
C ASP A 160 18.93 -14.20 9.75
N GLU A 161 18.35 -12.99 9.79
CA GLU A 161 17.97 -12.31 11.03
C GLU A 161 16.45 -12.36 11.23
N ARG A 162 16.04 -12.56 12.48
CA ARG A 162 14.64 -12.49 12.91
C ARG A 162 14.34 -11.08 13.42
N HIS A 163 13.36 -10.43 12.81
CA HIS A 163 12.89 -9.10 13.17
C HIS A 163 11.47 -9.18 13.72
N GLU A 164 11.30 -8.88 15.01
CA GLU A 164 10.00 -8.92 15.67
C GLU A 164 9.10 -7.80 15.14
N LEU A 165 7.87 -8.15 14.81
CA LEU A 165 6.84 -7.25 14.27
C LEU A 165 5.65 -7.23 15.22
N THR A 166 5.37 -6.07 15.80
CA THR A 166 4.22 -5.81 16.65
C THR A 166 3.49 -4.56 16.16
N ALA A 167 2.24 -4.38 16.57
CA ALA A 167 1.47 -3.19 16.22
C ALA A 167 2.29 -1.89 16.48
N GLY A 168 2.29 -0.97 15.51
CA GLY A 168 3.07 0.26 15.52
C GLY A 168 4.49 0.14 14.95
N LYS A 169 5.01 -1.05 14.65
CA LYS A 169 6.29 -1.19 13.96
C LYS A 169 6.16 -0.85 12.48
N ILE A 170 7.11 -0.06 11.99
CA ILE A 170 7.29 0.24 10.57
C ILE A 170 8.53 -0.48 10.10
N PHE A 171 8.46 -1.13 8.95
CA PHE A 171 9.60 -1.77 8.32
C PHE A 171 9.88 -1.21 6.94
N ILE A 172 11.16 -1.23 6.57
CA ILE A 172 11.67 -0.93 5.25
C ILE A 172 12.39 -2.18 4.75
N LEU A 173 11.86 -2.78 3.69
CA LEU A 173 12.48 -3.89 2.95
C LEU A 173 13.09 -3.32 1.67
N PRO A 174 14.41 -3.26 1.55
CA PRO A 174 15.06 -2.84 0.32
C PRO A 174 14.69 -3.71 -0.87
N ARG A 175 14.88 -3.18 -2.07
CA ARG A 175 14.78 -3.93 -3.33
C ARG A 175 15.57 -5.23 -3.25
N ASP A 176 15.00 -6.30 -3.81
CA ASP A 176 15.59 -7.64 -3.95
C ASP A 176 16.01 -8.31 -2.63
N GLU A 177 15.66 -7.74 -1.47
CA GLU A 177 15.94 -8.36 -0.19
C GLU A 177 15.06 -9.57 0.04
N VAL A 178 15.68 -10.75 0.17
CA VAL A 178 14.97 -12.00 0.48
C VAL A 178 14.35 -11.90 1.87
N HIS A 179 13.05 -12.15 1.97
CA HIS A 179 12.32 -12.08 3.22
C HIS A 179 11.10 -13.01 3.24
N SER A 180 10.57 -13.25 4.44
CA SER A 180 9.31 -13.95 4.68
C SER A 180 8.69 -13.51 6.00
N PHE A 181 7.35 -13.47 6.05
CA PHE A 181 6.60 -13.17 7.27
C PHE A 181 6.14 -14.45 7.96
N HIS A 182 6.16 -14.46 9.28
CA HIS A 182 5.81 -15.62 10.10
C HIS A 182 4.96 -15.19 11.29
N THR A 183 4.06 -16.06 11.69
CA THR A 183 3.17 -15.84 12.84
C THR A 183 3.15 -17.09 13.72
N GLU A 184 2.97 -16.89 15.01
CA GLU A 184 2.77 -17.95 16.00
C GLU A 184 1.27 -18.02 16.36
N GLU A 185 0.89 -17.66 17.57
CA GLU A 185 -0.49 -17.75 18.07
C GLU A 185 -1.40 -16.63 17.57
N ASP A 186 -0.83 -15.49 17.16
CA ASP A 186 -1.56 -14.30 16.72
C ASP A 186 -1.46 -14.11 15.21
N CYS A 187 -2.34 -13.31 14.63
CA CYS A 187 -2.24 -12.88 13.26
C CYS A 187 -1.30 -11.68 13.14
N LEU A 188 -0.90 -11.34 11.91
CA LEU A 188 -0.17 -10.13 11.61
C LEU A 188 -0.92 -9.35 10.51
N ARG A 189 -1.24 -8.09 10.78
CA ARG A 189 -1.97 -7.19 9.89
C ARG A 189 -1.10 -6.02 9.52
N ILE A 190 -0.87 -5.83 8.23
CA ILE A 190 0.11 -4.88 7.72
C ILE A 190 -0.52 -4.03 6.62
N VAL A 191 -0.26 -2.71 6.62
CA VAL A 191 -0.46 -1.85 5.46
C VAL A 191 0.89 -1.61 4.81
N VAL A 192 1.01 -1.90 3.52
CA VAL A 192 2.28 -1.88 2.77
C VAL A 192 2.18 -0.93 1.58
N TYR A 193 3.13 -0.03 1.47
CA TYR A 193 3.34 0.83 0.32
C TYR A 193 4.32 0.18 -0.67
N HIS A 194 3.98 0.25 -1.94
CA HIS A 194 4.78 -0.15 -3.09
C HIS A 194 4.94 1.06 -4.00
N PRO A 195 6.17 1.49 -4.35
CA PRO A 195 6.37 2.66 -5.21
C PRO A 195 6.07 2.38 -6.68
N ASP A 196 5.85 1.12 -7.04
CA ASP A 196 5.49 0.61 -8.36
C ASP A 196 4.48 -0.54 -8.24
N SER A 197 3.89 -0.93 -9.36
CA SER A 197 3.05 -2.12 -9.44
C SER A 197 3.35 -2.92 -10.71
N ASP A 198 3.31 -4.24 -10.60
CA ASP A 198 3.40 -5.17 -11.73
C ASP A 198 2.03 -5.60 -12.27
N PHE A 199 0.96 -5.02 -11.74
CA PHE A 199 -0.43 -5.23 -12.14
C PHE A 199 -1.13 -3.88 -12.40
N GLY A 200 -2.31 -3.95 -12.99
CA GLY A 200 -3.13 -2.77 -13.31
C GLY A 200 -3.48 -2.70 -14.80
N PRO A 201 -4.35 -1.74 -15.18
CA PRO A 201 -4.68 -1.50 -16.57
C PRO A 201 -3.45 -1.09 -17.38
N THR A 202 -3.42 -1.45 -18.67
CA THR A 202 -2.44 -0.98 -19.64
C THR A 202 -3.14 -0.29 -20.79
N HIS A 203 -2.40 0.40 -21.66
CA HIS A 203 -2.97 1.00 -22.88
C HIS A 203 -3.53 -0.07 -23.82
N GLU A 204 -2.94 -1.27 -23.86
CA GLU A 204 -3.38 -2.39 -24.69
C GLU A 204 -4.57 -3.13 -24.09
N THR A 205 -4.72 -3.11 -22.77
CA THR A 205 -5.77 -3.82 -22.05
C THR A 205 -6.69 -2.86 -21.29
N HIS A 206 -7.15 -1.82 -21.98
CA HIS A 206 -8.03 -0.81 -21.38
C HIS A 206 -9.33 -1.45 -20.87
N PRO A 207 -9.70 -1.26 -19.59
CA PRO A 207 -10.80 -2.00 -18.95
C PRO A 207 -12.17 -1.72 -19.56
N MET A 208 -12.36 -0.56 -20.20
CA MET A 208 -13.64 -0.16 -20.80
C MET A 208 -13.80 -0.58 -22.26
N ILE A 209 -12.72 -1.02 -22.93
CA ILE A 209 -12.74 -1.34 -24.36
C ILE A 209 -13.64 -2.54 -24.69
N ASN A 210 -13.75 -3.49 -23.77
CA ASN A 210 -14.52 -4.73 -23.93
C ASN A 210 -16.01 -4.51 -24.22
N ARG A 211 -16.56 -3.36 -23.88
CA ARG A 211 -17.98 -3.02 -24.04
C ARG A 211 -18.18 -1.79 -24.90
N THR A 212 -17.13 -1.24 -25.48
CA THR A 212 -17.20 -0.05 -26.32
C THR A 212 -17.56 -0.43 -27.75
N LEU A 213 -18.67 0.10 -28.24
CA LEU A 213 -19.14 -0.07 -29.62
C LEU A 213 -18.98 1.23 -30.37
N VAL A 214 -18.41 1.17 -31.56
CA VAL A 214 -18.35 2.28 -32.51
C VAL A 214 -18.97 1.84 -33.81
N ASN A 215 -19.98 2.55 -34.27
CA ASN A 215 -20.79 2.20 -35.47
C ASN A 215 -21.37 0.75 -35.40
N GLY A 216 -21.68 0.28 -34.19
CA GLY A 216 -22.22 -1.06 -33.96
C GLY A 216 -21.18 -2.18 -33.88
N GLU A 217 -19.90 -1.86 -34.04
CA GLU A 217 -18.80 -2.82 -33.94
C GLU A 217 -18.02 -2.64 -32.63
N SER A 218 -17.62 -3.74 -31.98
CA SER A 218 -16.84 -3.73 -30.76
C SER A 218 -15.41 -3.28 -31.02
N LEU A 219 -14.92 -2.31 -30.26
CA LEU A 219 -13.50 -1.91 -30.27
C LEU A 219 -12.57 -2.97 -29.68
N ALA A 220 -13.10 -3.96 -28.96
CA ALA A 220 -12.29 -5.00 -28.32
C ALA A 220 -11.62 -5.96 -29.31
N GLY A 221 -11.93 -5.85 -30.60
CA GLY A 221 -11.47 -6.85 -31.59
C GLY A 221 -11.93 -8.24 -31.26
N GLU A 222 -11.29 -9.26 -31.82
CA GLU A 222 -11.69 -10.65 -31.65
C GLU A 222 -11.52 -11.14 -30.20
N ASN A 223 -12.45 -11.92 -29.74
CA ASN A 223 -12.58 -12.78 -28.53
C ASN A 223 -11.63 -12.61 -27.33
N GLN A 224 -10.40 -12.16 -27.50
CA GLN A 224 -9.40 -12.03 -26.43
C GLN A 224 -9.78 -11.01 -25.36
N TYR A 225 -10.59 -10.00 -25.71
CA TYR A 225 -11.02 -8.92 -24.80
C TYR A 225 -12.44 -9.11 -24.28
N ARG A 226 -13.12 -10.21 -24.62
CA ARG A 226 -14.46 -10.46 -24.06
C ARG A 226 -14.37 -10.66 -22.56
N THR A 227 -15.18 -9.91 -21.82
CA THR A 227 -15.33 -10.08 -20.37
C THR A 227 -15.70 -11.54 -20.09
N ARG A 228 -14.79 -12.30 -19.50
CA ARG A 228 -15.13 -13.62 -18.94
C ARG A 228 -16.11 -13.39 -17.80
N LYS A 229 -17.14 -14.22 -17.69
CA LYS A 229 -18.01 -14.20 -16.51
C LYS A 229 -17.10 -14.39 -15.29
N ILE A 230 -17.13 -13.42 -14.38
CA ILE A 230 -16.49 -13.57 -13.08
C ILE A 230 -17.25 -14.70 -12.40
N GLN A 231 -16.63 -15.86 -12.26
CA GLN A 231 -17.16 -16.90 -11.39
C GLN A 231 -17.04 -16.36 -9.97
N ARG A 232 -18.19 -16.05 -9.36
CA ARG A 232 -18.21 -15.86 -7.92
C ARG A 232 -17.71 -17.15 -7.30
N LEU A 233 -16.63 -17.08 -6.55
CA LEU A 233 -16.22 -18.17 -5.68
C LEU A 233 -17.35 -18.32 -4.65
N VAL A 234 -18.19 -19.32 -4.85
CA VAL A 234 -19.12 -19.76 -3.81
C VAL A 234 -18.24 -20.42 -2.77
N THR A 235 -18.08 -19.79 -1.63
CA THR A 235 -17.53 -20.44 -0.44
C THR A 235 -18.54 -21.45 0.01
N GLU A 236 -18.25 -22.75 -0.17
CA GLU A 236 -18.89 -23.83 0.57
C GLU A 236 -18.37 -23.84 2.01
#